data_92d4cfd25858e98c2d3a342d7076d03a
#
_entry.id   92d4cfd25858e98c2d3a342d7076d03a
#
_cell.length_a   1.000
_cell.length_b   1.000
_cell.length_c   1.000
_cell.angle_alpha   90.00
_cell.angle_beta   90.00
_cell.angle_gamma   90.00
#
_symmetry.space_group_name_H-M   'P 1'
#
loop_
_entity.id
_entity.type
_entity.pdbx_description
1 polymer ?
#
loop_
_entity_poly.entity_id
_entity_poly.type
_entity_poly.pdbx_seq_one_letter_code
_entity_poly.pdbx_strand_id
1 'polypeptide(L)'
;LSGKTAADGLAVGRPSGLVARATEHLVSCEATVNDRALYRYQRRLWDTEGIFIEPSACAGFHSYVQLARACKDGVSPETLHPALGNATHIIWATGGSLVPEAEREVMLQTETSADDLSQRPVIFQ
;
A
#
# COMPACT_ATOMS: atom_id res chain seq x y z
N LEU A 1 -3.48 9.96 -16.38
CA LEU A 1 -3.78 8.87 -15.45
C LEU A 1 -5.19 8.38 -15.77
N SER A 2 -5.36 7.09 -16.04
CA SER A 2 -6.64 6.51 -16.49
C SER A 2 -7.69 6.40 -15.38
N GLY A 3 -7.29 6.48 -14.11
CA GLY A 3 -8.15 6.25 -12.95
C GLY A 3 -8.72 4.84 -12.83
N LYS A 4 -8.30 3.93 -13.73
CA LYS A 4 -8.74 2.52 -13.68
C LYS A 4 -7.86 1.73 -12.73
N THR A 5 -8.39 1.44 -11.56
CA THR A 5 -7.71 0.64 -10.53
C THR A 5 -8.76 -0.09 -9.68
N ALA A 6 -8.39 -1.23 -9.14
CA ALA A 6 -9.20 -1.95 -8.14
C ALA A 6 -9.24 -1.21 -6.79
N ALA A 7 -8.31 -0.29 -6.58
CA ALA A 7 -8.27 0.57 -5.41
C ALA A 7 -9.09 1.86 -5.67
N ASP A 8 -10.40 1.73 -5.82
CA ASP A 8 -11.31 2.83 -6.13
C ASP A 8 -11.23 3.96 -5.08
N GLY A 9 -11.05 3.63 -3.81
CA GLY A 9 -10.81 4.59 -2.74
C GLY A 9 -9.54 5.43 -2.90
N LEU A 10 -8.59 4.99 -3.75
CA LEU A 10 -7.36 5.71 -4.10
C LEU A 10 -7.39 6.27 -5.52
N ALA A 11 -8.46 6.07 -6.27
CA ALA A 11 -8.60 6.44 -7.69
C ALA A 11 -8.84 7.95 -7.90
N VAL A 12 -8.03 8.77 -7.25
CA VAL A 12 -8.12 10.24 -7.34
C VAL A 12 -7.13 10.73 -8.40
N GLY A 13 -7.67 11.21 -9.53
CA GLY A 13 -6.85 11.67 -10.66
C GLY A 13 -6.00 12.90 -10.36
N ARG A 14 -6.40 13.73 -9.38
CA ARG A 14 -5.66 14.91 -8.93
C ARG A 14 -5.89 15.15 -7.43
N PRO A 15 -4.85 15.14 -6.61
CA PRO A 15 -4.98 15.44 -5.19
C PRO A 15 -5.36 16.90 -4.95
N SER A 16 -5.98 17.17 -3.79
CA SER A 16 -6.28 18.53 -3.36
C SER A 16 -4.99 19.29 -3.02
N GLY A 17 -4.76 20.41 -3.70
CA GLY A 17 -3.61 21.27 -3.39
C GLY A 17 -3.63 21.88 -1.99
N LEU A 18 -4.82 22.02 -1.38
CA LEU A 18 -4.94 22.46 0.02
C LEU A 18 -4.45 21.37 0.98
N VAL A 19 -4.93 20.13 0.78
CA VAL A 19 -4.52 19.00 1.61
C VAL A 19 -3.02 18.74 1.45
N ALA A 20 -2.50 18.72 0.23
CA ALA A 20 -1.07 18.53 -0.03
C ALA A 20 -0.20 19.53 0.74
N ARG A 21 -0.54 20.82 0.71
CA ARG A 21 0.17 21.85 1.49
C ARG A 21 0.02 21.70 3.00
N ALA A 22 -1.15 21.30 3.47
CA ALA A 22 -1.39 21.10 4.91
C ALA A 22 -0.63 19.91 5.48
N THR A 23 -0.39 18.87 4.67
CA THR A 23 0.27 17.63 5.08
C THR A 23 1.74 17.55 4.71
N GLU A 24 2.28 18.48 3.93
CA GLU A 24 3.66 18.50 3.42
C GLU A 24 4.70 18.21 4.50
N HIS A 25 4.53 18.76 5.70
CA HIS A 25 5.46 18.57 6.81
C HIS A 25 5.20 17.30 7.64
N LEU A 26 4.14 16.57 7.34
CA LEU A 26 3.73 15.36 8.07
C LEU A 26 4.07 14.08 7.29
N VAL A 27 4.22 14.18 5.97
CA VAL A 27 4.50 13.04 5.09
C VAL A 27 6.01 12.96 4.86
N SER A 28 6.62 11.88 5.34
CA SER A 28 8.06 11.65 5.19
C SER A 28 8.42 10.95 3.87
N CYS A 29 7.51 10.13 3.34
CA CYS A 29 7.70 9.44 2.07
C CYS A 29 6.37 8.98 1.47
N GLU A 30 6.39 8.72 0.17
CA GLU A 30 5.27 8.19 -0.58
C GLU A 30 5.71 6.94 -1.35
N ALA A 31 4.84 5.96 -1.45
CA ALA A 31 5.07 4.74 -2.21
C ALA A 31 3.94 4.51 -3.22
N THR A 32 4.30 4.01 -4.39
CA THR A 32 3.32 3.60 -5.41
C THR A 32 3.12 2.10 -5.37
N VAL A 33 1.89 1.67 -5.64
CA VAL A 33 1.52 0.25 -5.65
C VAL A 33 0.68 -0.05 -6.89
N ASN A 34 0.82 -1.26 -7.46
CA ASN A 34 -0.04 -1.75 -8.52
C ASN A 34 -1.17 -2.62 -7.96
N ASP A 35 -2.26 -2.77 -8.73
CA ASP A 35 -3.45 -3.51 -8.31
C ASP A 35 -3.16 -4.98 -7.96
N ARG A 36 -2.25 -5.63 -8.70
CA ARG A 36 -1.88 -7.04 -8.43
C ARG A 36 -1.22 -7.20 -7.06
N ALA A 37 -0.37 -6.25 -6.68
CA ALA A 37 0.22 -6.25 -5.33
C ALA A 37 -0.86 -6.07 -4.25
N LEU A 38 -1.88 -5.24 -4.49
CA LEU A 38 -3.00 -5.06 -3.55
C LEU A 38 -3.75 -6.38 -3.33
N TYR A 39 -4.14 -7.07 -4.39
CA TYR A 39 -4.82 -8.37 -4.29
C TYR A 39 -3.94 -9.42 -3.59
N ARG A 40 -2.65 -9.42 -3.84
CA ARG A 40 -1.72 -10.33 -3.17
C ARG A 40 -1.64 -10.10 -1.67
N TYR A 41 -1.59 -8.85 -1.22
CA TYR A 41 -1.62 -8.52 0.21
C TYR A 41 -2.96 -8.87 0.83
N GLN A 42 -4.06 -8.59 0.14
CA GLN A 42 -5.41 -8.96 0.56
C GLN A 42 -5.53 -10.47 0.79
N ARG A 43 -5.12 -11.28 -0.20
CA ARG A 43 -5.13 -12.74 -0.10
C ARG A 43 -4.26 -13.21 1.05
N ARG A 44 -3.04 -12.68 1.18
CA ARG A 44 -2.13 -13.08 2.24
C ARG A 44 -2.69 -12.76 3.62
N LEU A 45 -3.29 -11.61 3.82
CA LEU A 45 -3.94 -11.23 5.08
C LEU A 45 -5.11 -12.16 5.39
N TRP A 46 -5.90 -12.51 4.39
CA TRP A 46 -6.98 -13.48 4.54
C TRP A 46 -6.46 -14.87 4.93
N ASP A 47 -5.45 -15.37 4.26
CA ASP A 47 -4.90 -16.71 4.49
C ASP A 47 -4.19 -16.84 5.85
N THR A 48 -3.58 -15.74 6.36
CA THR A 48 -2.83 -15.77 7.63
C THR A 48 -3.64 -15.36 8.84
N GLU A 49 -4.54 -14.40 8.70
CA GLU A 49 -5.26 -13.77 9.83
C GLU A 49 -6.79 -13.94 9.74
N GLY A 50 -7.32 -14.41 8.62
CA GLY A 50 -8.76 -14.46 8.39
C GLY A 50 -9.43 -13.08 8.29
N ILE A 51 -8.66 -12.04 8.02
CA ILE A 51 -9.15 -10.66 7.94
C ILE A 51 -9.29 -10.26 6.47
N PHE A 52 -10.50 -9.88 6.07
CA PHE A 52 -10.76 -9.31 4.77
C PHE A 52 -10.80 -7.79 4.84
N ILE A 53 -10.01 -7.13 3.99
CA ILE A 53 -10.04 -5.68 3.76
C ILE A 53 -10.10 -5.41 2.26
N GLU A 54 -10.60 -4.25 1.86
CA GLU A 54 -10.66 -3.87 0.44
C GLU A 54 -9.27 -3.62 -0.15
N PRO A 55 -9.10 -3.71 -1.49
CA PRO A 55 -7.80 -3.51 -2.13
C PRO A 55 -7.13 -2.18 -1.79
N SER A 56 -7.89 -1.08 -1.74
CA SER A 56 -7.36 0.24 -1.34
C SER A 56 -6.67 0.22 0.02
N ALA A 57 -7.26 -0.48 0.99
CA ALA A 57 -6.71 -0.60 2.34
C ALA A 57 -5.41 -1.43 2.39
N CYS A 58 -5.18 -2.28 1.39
CA CYS A 58 -3.96 -3.09 1.30
C CYS A 58 -2.71 -2.30 0.90
N ALA A 59 -2.85 -1.07 0.42
CA ALA A 59 -1.73 -0.24 -0.04
C ALA A 59 -0.67 -0.02 1.06
N GLY A 60 -1.10 0.12 2.32
CA GLY A 60 -0.21 0.32 3.46
C GLY A 60 0.83 -0.80 3.64
N PHE A 61 0.47 -2.05 3.35
CA PHE A 61 1.42 -3.18 3.43
C PHE A 61 2.55 -3.06 2.41
N HIS A 62 2.23 -2.58 1.21
CA HIS A 62 3.24 -2.39 0.17
C HIS A 62 4.22 -1.29 0.52
N SER A 63 3.76 -0.21 1.11
CA SER A 63 4.59 0.92 1.53
C SER A 63 5.69 0.48 2.50
N TYR A 64 5.38 -0.37 3.48
CA TYR A 64 6.38 -0.93 4.39
C TYR A 64 7.45 -1.74 3.64
N VAL A 65 7.05 -2.62 2.72
CA VAL A 65 7.99 -3.45 1.95
C VAL A 65 8.91 -2.59 1.08
N GLN A 66 8.36 -1.56 0.45
CA GLN A 66 9.13 -0.61 -0.37
C GLN A 66 10.12 0.18 0.48
N LEU A 67 9.69 0.67 1.64
CA LEU A 67 10.55 1.41 2.57
C LEU A 67 11.71 0.54 3.07
N ALA A 68 11.44 -0.71 3.47
CA ALA A 68 12.46 -1.64 3.91
C ALA A 68 13.49 -1.94 2.81
N ARG A 69 13.05 -2.04 1.55
CA ARG A 69 13.93 -2.20 0.39
C ARG A 69 14.78 -0.96 0.16
N ALA A 70 14.16 0.22 0.13
CA ALA A 70 14.88 1.48 -0.06
C ALA A 70 15.99 1.67 0.98
N CYS A 71 15.73 1.30 2.22
CA CYS A 71 16.75 1.30 3.28
C CYS A 71 17.88 0.31 2.98
N LYS A 72 17.55 -0.92 2.60
CA LYS A 72 18.54 -1.94 2.26
C LYS A 72 19.42 -1.52 1.07
N ASP A 73 18.82 -0.89 0.07
CA ASP A 73 19.50 -0.46 -1.15
C ASP A 73 20.25 0.89 -1.00
N GLY A 74 20.21 1.49 0.20
CA GLY A 74 20.89 2.76 0.50
C GLY A 74 20.27 3.98 -0.20
N VAL A 75 19.01 3.88 -0.61
CA VAL A 75 18.28 4.95 -1.33
C VAL A 75 17.46 5.82 -0.37
N SER A 76 17.26 5.35 0.87
CA SER A 76 16.55 6.10 1.90
C SER A 76 17.46 7.06 2.65
N PRO A 77 16.92 8.14 3.25
CA PRO A 77 17.69 8.98 4.15
C PRO A 77 18.34 8.16 5.28
N GLU A 78 19.60 8.43 5.59
CA GLU A 78 20.35 7.73 6.64
C GLU A 78 19.64 7.77 8.00
N THR A 79 18.86 8.81 8.25
CA THR A 79 18.08 8.97 9.48
C THR A 79 16.95 7.95 9.65
N LEU A 80 16.49 7.31 8.56
CA LEU A 80 15.45 6.29 8.60
C LEU A 80 15.99 4.88 8.88
N HIS A 81 17.23 4.60 8.53
CA HIS A 81 17.85 3.29 8.69
C HIS A 81 17.84 2.76 10.13
N PRO A 82 18.34 3.51 11.13
CA PRO A 82 18.37 3.04 12.51
C PRO A 82 16.96 2.91 13.13
N ALA A 83 16.03 3.78 12.69
CA ALA A 83 14.68 3.81 13.23
C ALA A 83 13.86 2.58 12.81
N LEU A 84 14.02 2.08 11.58
CA LEU A 84 13.22 0.98 11.06
C LEU A 84 13.44 -0.36 11.78
N GLY A 85 14.63 -0.63 12.25
CA GLY A 85 14.97 -1.86 12.97
C GLY A 85 14.28 -2.00 14.32
N ASN A 86 13.92 -0.89 14.95
CA ASN A 86 13.30 -0.84 16.28
C ASN A 86 11.91 -0.16 16.26
N ALA A 87 11.39 0.16 15.09
CA ALA A 87 10.11 0.85 14.95
C ALA A 87 8.92 -0.10 15.10
N THR A 88 7.84 0.40 15.69
CA THR A 88 6.52 -0.22 15.58
C THR A 88 5.85 0.29 14.31
N HIS A 89 5.49 -0.63 13.41
CA HIS A 89 4.84 -0.31 12.16
C HIS A 89 3.32 -0.43 12.30
N ILE A 90 2.61 0.68 12.07
CA ILE A 90 1.16 0.72 12.12
C ILE A 90 0.64 0.83 10.69
N ILE A 91 -0.15 -0.16 10.26
CA ILE A 91 -0.83 -0.16 8.97
C ILE A 91 -2.32 0.06 9.24
N TRP A 92 -2.86 1.11 8.65
CA TRP A 92 -4.26 1.46 8.86
C TRP A 92 -5.14 0.70 7.88
N ALA A 93 -5.74 -0.37 8.33
CA ALA A 93 -6.70 -1.15 7.56
C ALA A 93 -8.09 -0.50 7.64
N THR A 94 -8.56 0.04 6.52
CA THR A 94 -9.86 0.69 6.38
C THR A 94 -10.70 -0.03 5.33
N GLY A 95 -12.02 -0.14 5.56
CA GLY A 95 -12.94 -0.70 4.58
C GLY A 95 -12.88 -2.23 4.40
N GLY A 96 -13.83 -2.75 3.64
CA GLY A 96 -13.94 -4.17 3.31
C GLY A 96 -15.13 -4.89 3.98
N SER A 97 -15.63 -4.43 5.12
CA SER A 97 -16.75 -5.08 5.81
C SER A 97 -18.08 -5.02 5.03
N LEU A 98 -18.25 -4.01 4.19
CA LEU A 98 -19.45 -3.81 3.38
C LEU A 98 -19.36 -4.48 1.99
N VAL A 99 -18.23 -5.05 1.61
CA VAL A 99 -18.07 -5.75 0.34
C VAL A 99 -18.90 -7.04 0.38
N PRO A 100 -19.81 -7.27 -0.58
CA PRO A 100 -20.63 -8.48 -0.66
C PRO A 100 -19.76 -9.74 -0.75
N GLU A 101 -20.23 -10.86 -0.18
CA GLU A 101 -19.45 -12.10 -0.09
C GLU A 101 -19.02 -12.62 -1.47
N ALA A 102 -19.92 -12.57 -2.46
CA ALA A 102 -19.60 -12.98 -3.83
C ALA A 102 -18.46 -12.14 -4.46
N GLU A 103 -18.39 -10.85 -4.15
CA GLU A 103 -17.31 -9.98 -4.62
C GLU A 103 -16.00 -10.26 -3.88
N ARG A 104 -16.07 -10.57 -2.56
CA ARG A 104 -14.89 -10.99 -1.78
C ARG A 104 -14.25 -12.24 -2.37
N GLU A 105 -15.06 -13.25 -2.72
CA GLU A 105 -14.57 -14.47 -3.35
C GLU A 105 -13.84 -14.18 -4.66
N VAL A 106 -14.41 -13.35 -5.53
CA VAL A 106 -13.78 -12.95 -6.79
C VAL A 106 -12.44 -12.24 -6.53
N MET A 107 -12.40 -11.29 -5.59
CA MET A 107 -11.18 -10.58 -5.24
C MET A 107 -10.10 -11.53 -4.72
N LEU A 108 -10.46 -12.46 -3.83
CA LEU A 108 -9.55 -13.45 -3.27
C LEU A 108 -9.05 -14.47 -4.29
N GLN A 109 -9.79 -14.72 -5.37
CA GLN A 109 -9.39 -15.63 -6.46
C GLN A 109 -8.60 -14.94 -7.57
N THR A 110 -8.46 -13.61 -7.51
CA THR A 110 -7.71 -12.87 -8.52
C THR A 110 -6.25 -13.32 -8.54
N GLU A 111 -5.79 -13.81 -9.70
CA GLU A 111 -4.43 -14.29 -9.89
C GLU A 111 -3.41 -13.17 -9.80
N THR A 112 -2.34 -13.43 -9.06
CA THR A 112 -1.22 -12.50 -8.88
C THR A 112 0.10 -13.22 -9.05
N SER A 113 1.09 -12.60 -9.72
CA SER A 113 2.43 -13.17 -9.89
C SER A 113 3.38 -12.76 -8.77
N ALA A 114 4.47 -13.52 -8.59
CA ALA A 114 5.49 -13.21 -7.60
C ALA A 114 6.23 -11.89 -7.90
N ASP A 115 6.35 -11.53 -9.17
CA ASP A 115 7.08 -10.33 -9.63
C ASP A 115 6.33 -9.02 -9.39
N ASP A 116 5.05 -9.10 -9.07
CA ASP A 116 4.20 -7.92 -8.84
C ASP A 116 4.59 -7.09 -7.60
N LEU A 117 5.48 -7.60 -6.76
CA LEU A 117 6.01 -6.87 -5.61
C LEU A 117 7.31 -6.10 -5.91
N SER A 118 7.83 -6.15 -7.13
CA SER A 118 9.16 -5.61 -7.47
C SER A 118 9.17 -4.15 -7.93
N GLN A 119 8.03 -3.44 -7.92
CA GLN A 119 7.90 -2.21 -8.70
C GLN A 119 7.97 -0.90 -7.90
N ARG A 120 8.76 0.00 -8.46
CA ARG A 120 8.97 1.45 -8.33
C ARG A 120 9.53 1.97 -7.01
N PRO A 121 10.42 2.98 -7.08
CA PRO A 121 11.07 3.53 -5.91
C PRO A 121 10.09 4.27 -5.00
N VAL A 122 10.40 4.26 -3.71
CA VAL A 122 9.84 5.18 -2.72
C VAL A 122 10.38 6.58 -3.02
N ILE A 123 9.53 7.59 -2.96
CA ILE A 123 9.93 8.98 -3.06
C ILE A 123 10.03 9.54 -1.64
N PHE A 124 11.19 10.02 -1.27
CA PHE A 124 11.43 10.73 -0.01
C PHE A 124 11.32 12.23 -0.23
N GLN A 125 10.70 12.91 0.70
CA GLN A 125 10.64 14.37 0.75
C GLN A 125 11.71 14.93 1.69
#